data_d8ee8f35f874d441e638252f52613352
#
_entry.id   d8ee8f35f874d441e638252f52613352
#
_cell.length_a   1.000
_cell.length_b   1.000
_cell.length_c   1.000
_cell.angle_alpha   90.00
_cell.angle_beta   90.00
_cell.angle_gamma   90.00
#
_symmetry.space_group_name_H-M   'P 1'
#
loop_
_entity.id
_entity.type
_entity.pdbx_description
1 polymer ?
#
loop_
_entity_poly.entity_id
_entity_poly.type
_entity_poly.pdbx_seq_one_letter_code
_entity_poly.pdbx_strand_id
1 'polypeptide(L)'
;LFRSMLEAYAGPDTWQKGIRAYIAAHKYGNAKTDNLWQAEEAAGVPGLTTIAHDFTNQPGVPLVKAEATCTNGQTTLKLTQSEFSQDRTSEAAAQPRHWHVPLLVEVGDAKPVRTVLDGSASLTLPGCGPVIVNGGQLGYFRTLYSPVMLQKLQTAMPQLKPIDQLGLVRDNLALSAAGYQPGAPAFDLLAAIPINANPVVAGCAVSMWSGLYD
;
A
#
# COMPACT_ATOMS: atom_id res chain seq x y z
N LEU A 1 -3.11 1.12 -10.78
CA LEU A 1 -2.85 0.72 -9.39
C LEU A 1 -3.30 -0.69 -9.07
N PHE A 2 -4.60 -1.06 -9.22
CA PHE A 2 -5.12 -2.40 -8.89
C PHE A 2 -4.36 -3.54 -9.61
N ARG A 3 -4.20 -3.47 -10.94
CA ARG A 3 -3.42 -4.45 -11.71
C ARG A 3 -1.97 -4.55 -11.22
N SER A 4 -1.33 -3.42 -10.96
CA SER A 4 0.05 -3.38 -10.47
C SER A 4 0.20 -4.03 -9.10
N MET A 5 -0.82 -3.93 -8.24
CA MET A 5 -0.88 -4.62 -6.95
C MET A 5 -0.90 -6.15 -7.14
N LEU A 6 -1.74 -6.65 -8.05
CA LEU A 6 -1.83 -8.09 -8.32
C LEU A 6 -0.54 -8.63 -8.95
N GLU A 7 0.05 -7.90 -9.89
CA GLU A 7 1.35 -8.23 -10.49
C GLU A 7 2.47 -8.27 -9.44
N ALA A 8 2.52 -7.28 -8.54
CA ALA A 8 3.50 -7.24 -7.45
C ALA A 8 3.32 -8.41 -6.46
N TYR A 9 2.07 -8.80 -6.19
CA TYR A 9 1.75 -9.95 -5.36
C TYR A 9 2.18 -11.27 -6.03
N ALA A 10 1.83 -11.45 -7.29
CA ALA A 10 2.18 -12.63 -8.10
C ALA A 10 3.70 -12.78 -8.32
N GLY A 11 4.38 -11.64 -8.46
CA GLY A 11 5.73 -11.57 -9.02
C GLY A 11 5.74 -11.59 -10.55
N PRO A 12 6.72 -10.93 -11.19
CA PRO A 12 6.71 -10.66 -12.62
C PRO A 12 6.69 -11.94 -13.50
N ASP A 13 7.46 -12.94 -13.12
CA ASP A 13 7.58 -14.18 -13.91
C ASP A 13 6.29 -15.00 -13.87
N THR A 14 5.69 -15.15 -12.68
CA THR A 14 4.44 -15.89 -12.49
C THR A 14 3.28 -15.18 -13.17
N TRP A 15 3.19 -13.85 -13.02
CA TRP A 15 2.22 -13.01 -13.68
C TRP A 15 2.32 -13.15 -15.23
N GLN A 16 3.54 -13.04 -15.78
CA GLN A 16 3.73 -13.19 -17.21
C GLN A 16 3.31 -14.59 -17.72
N LYS A 17 3.59 -15.64 -16.94
CA LYS A 17 3.17 -17.01 -17.26
C LYS A 17 1.64 -17.13 -17.28
N GLY A 18 0.93 -16.58 -16.30
CA GLY A 18 -0.54 -16.58 -16.24
C GLY A 18 -1.16 -15.81 -17.40
N ILE A 19 -0.67 -14.60 -17.70
CA ILE A 19 -1.11 -13.83 -18.87
C ILE A 19 -0.93 -14.60 -20.17
N ARG A 20 0.21 -15.26 -20.39
CA ARG A 20 0.44 -16.07 -21.61
C ARG A 20 -0.53 -17.24 -21.70
N ALA A 21 -0.78 -17.94 -20.60
CA ALA A 21 -1.74 -19.04 -20.56
C ALA A 21 -3.16 -18.55 -20.86
N TYR A 22 -3.58 -17.45 -20.25
CA TYR A 22 -4.87 -16.81 -20.52
C TYR A 22 -5.05 -16.45 -22.00
N ILE A 23 -4.07 -15.77 -22.61
CA ILE A 23 -4.13 -15.38 -24.03
C ILE A 23 -4.17 -16.63 -24.93
N ALA A 24 -3.36 -17.64 -24.63
CA ALA A 24 -3.33 -18.88 -25.42
C ALA A 24 -4.67 -19.62 -25.40
N ALA A 25 -5.35 -19.66 -24.24
CA ALA A 25 -6.64 -20.32 -24.07
C ALA A 25 -7.80 -19.58 -24.75
N HIS A 26 -7.71 -18.24 -24.85
CA HIS A 26 -8.83 -17.40 -25.31
C HIS A 26 -8.54 -16.62 -26.61
N LYS A 27 -7.45 -16.94 -27.31
CA LYS A 27 -7.11 -16.31 -28.60
C LYS A 27 -8.24 -16.53 -29.63
N TYR A 28 -8.59 -15.45 -30.32
CA TYR A 28 -9.67 -15.42 -31.31
C TYR A 28 -11.07 -15.72 -30.77
N GLY A 29 -11.26 -15.68 -29.46
CA GLY A 29 -12.54 -15.91 -28.79
C GLY A 29 -12.86 -14.83 -27.77
N ASN A 30 -13.97 -15.02 -27.07
CA ASN A 30 -14.37 -14.16 -25.95
C ASN A 30 -13.89 -14.75 -24.62
N ALA A 31 -13.64 -13.88 -23.64
CA ALA A 31 -13.25 -14.25 -22.29
C ALA A 31 -14.04 -13.46 -21.26
N LYS A 32 -14.18 -14.03 -20.07
CA LYS A 32 -14.68 -13.33 -18.88
C LYS A 32 -13.49 -12.92 -18.01
N THR A 33 -13.69 -11.94 -17.14
CA THR A 33 -12.65 -11.46 -16.20
C THR A 33 -12.07 -12.59 -15.35
N ASP A 34 -12.92 -13.50 -14.88
CA ASP A 34 -12.51 -14.63 -14.04
C ASP A 34 -11.57 -15.61 -14.78
N ASN A 35 -11.65 -15.69 -16.09
CA ASN A 35 -10.70 -16.54 -16.84
C ASN A 35 -9.25 -16.06 -16.70
N LEU A 36 -9.05 -14.74 -16.56
CA LEU A 36 -7.72 -14.18 -16.26
C LEU A 36 -7.25 -14.57 -14.86
N TRP A 37 -8.11 -14.37 -13.85
CA TRP A 37 -7.76 -14.68 -12.47
C TRP A 37 -7.46 -16.17 -12.27
N GLN A 38 -8.27 -17.04 -12.85
CA GLN A 38 -8.07 -18.49 -12.85
C GLN A 38 -6.75 -18.90 -13.54
N ALA A 39 -6.39 -18.26 -14.65
CA ALA A 39 -5.13 -18.51 -15.30
C ALA A 39 -3.92 -18.10 -14.47
N GLU A 40 -4.02 -17.00 -13.74
CA GLU A 40 -2.99 -16.55 -12.79
C GLU A 40 -2.88 -17.50 -11.59
N GLU A 41 -3.99 -17.98 -11.04
CA GLU A 41 -3.97 -18.99 -9.97
C GLU A 41 -3.32 -20.29 -10.43
N ALA A 42 -3.68 -20.77 -11.63
CA ALA A 42 -3.07 -21.95 -12.23
C ALA A 42 -1.56 -21.75 -12.52
N ALA A 43 -1.12 -20.53 -12.75
CA ALA A 43 0.29 -20.20 -12.92
C ALA A 43 1.08 -20.25 -11.61
N GLY A 44 0.41 -20.25 -10.44
CA GLY A 44 1.02 -20.38 -9.12
C GLY A 44 0.77 -19.22 -8.16
N VAL A 45 -0.29 -18.44 -8.34
CA VAL A 45 -0.68 -17.33 -7.46
C VAL A 45 -1.94 -17.69 -6.65
N PRO A 46 -1.82 -18.37 -5.52
CA PRO A 46 -2.98 -18.85 -4.77
C PRO A 46 -3.83 -17.69 -4.24
N GLY A 47 -5.17 -17.83 -4.31
CA GLY A 47 -6.12 -16.87 -3.78
C GLY A 47 -6.27 -15.58 -4.58
N LEU A 48 -5.67 -15.49 -5.78
CA LEU A 48 -5.72 -14.28 -6.58
C LEU A 48 -7.14 -13.91 -7.00
N THR A 49 -7.98 -14.89 -7.32
CA THR A 49 -9.39 -14.67 -7.68
C THR A 49 -10.14 -13.99 -6.54
N THR A 50 -9.98 -14.46 -5.31
CA THR A 50 -10.58 -13.85 -4.12
C THR A 50 -10.12 -12.41 -3.95
N ILE A 51 -8.81 -12.18 -3.98
CA ILE A 51 -8.22 -10.83 -3.90
C ILE A 51 -8.81 -9.94 -5.01
N ALA A 52 -8.82 -10.42 -6.25
CA ALA A 52 -9.32 -9.63 -7.39
C ALA A 52 -10.80 -9.28 -7.23
N HIS A 53 -11.64 -10.22 -6.76
CA HIS A 53 -13.05 -9.98 -6.51
C HIS A 53 -13.30 -8.96 -5.41
N ASP A 54 -12.52 -8.96 -4.33
CA ASP A 54 -12.64 -7.96 -3.26
C ASP A 54 -12.47 -6.53 -3.78
N PHE A 55 -11.60 -6.32 -4.75
CA PHE A 55 -11.35 -5.00 -5.33
C PHE A 55 -12.20 -4.67 -6.55
N THR A 56 -12.85 -5.63 -7.18
CA THR A 56 -13.66 -5.40 -8.39
C THR A 56 -15.17 -5.49 -8.13
N ASN A 57 -15.61 -6.26 -7.14
CA ASN A 57 -17.02 -6.52 -6.89
C ASN A 57 -17.59 -5.67 -5.75
N GLN A 58 -16.76 -4.90 -5.05
CA GLN A 58 -17.20 -3.95 -4.03
C GLN A 58 -16.50 -2.59 -4.22
N PRO A 59 -17.17 -1.48 -3.91
CA PRO A 59 -16.55 -0.15 -3.90
C PRO A 59 -15.68 0.05 -2.66
N GLY A 60 -14.91 1.15 -2.62
CA GLY A 60 -14.13 1.57 -1.46
C GLY A 60 -12.64 1.34 -1.62
N VAL A 61 -11.91 1.74 -0.59
CA VAL A 61 -10.44 1.63 -0.51
C VAL A 61 -10.08 1.11 0.88
N PRO A 62 -9.28 0.05 1.01
CA PRO A 62 -8.82 -0.39 2.32
C PRO A 62 -7.97 0.68 3.02
N LEU A 63 -8.15 0.77 4.34
CA LEU A 63 -7.27 1.49 5.24
C LEU A 63 -6.52 0.49 6.11
N VAL A 64 -5.22 0.43 5.98
CA VAL A 64 -4.35 -0.43 6.79
C VAL A 64 -3.74 0.42 7.91
N LYS A 65 -4.12 0.14 9.16
CA LYS A 65 -3.49 0.73 10.34
C LYS A 65 -2.26 -0.07 10.71
N ALA A 66 -1.15 0.61 10.97
CA ALA A 66 0.14 -0.01 11.25
C ALA A 66 0.75 0.52 12.56
N GLU A 67 1.14 -0.41 13.43
CA GLU A 67 1.91 -0.17 14.64
C GLU A 67 3.13 -1.09 14.68
N ALA A 68 4.30 -0.54 14.98
CA ALA A 68 5.52 -1.34 15.04
C ALA A 68 6.32 -1.05 16.30
N THR A 69 6.84 -2.13 16.89
CA THR A 69 7.81 -2.08 17.98
C THR A 69 9.07 -2.86 17.58
N CYS A 70 10.23 -2.41 18.03
CA CYS A 70 11.47 -3.13 17.79
C CYS A 70 12.11 -3.57 19.08
N THR A 71 12.47 -4.86 19.16
CA THR A 71 13.13 -5.46 20.32
C THR A 71 14.12 -6.51 19.84
N ASN A 72 15.32 -6.50 20.37
CA ASN A 72 16.37 -7.49 20.07
C ASN A 72 16.64 -7.69 18.57
N GLY A 73 16.66 -6.61 17.79
CA GLY A 73 16.94 -6.68 16.34
C GLY A 73 15.76 -7.19 15.49
N GLN A 74 14.57 -7.32 16.07
CA GLN A 74 13.37 -7.75 15.38
C GLN A 74 12.25 -6.73 15.52
N THR A 75 11.55 -6.47 14.44
CA THR A 75 10.36 -5.62 14.39
C THR A 75 9.11 -6.48 14.50
N THR A 76 8.30 -6.23 15.52
CA THR A 76 6.91 -6.73 15.57
C THR A 76 6.01 -5.69 14.96
N LEU A 77 5.38 -6.01 13.82
CA LEU A 77 4.46 -5.16 13.09
C LEU A 77 3.03 -5.69 13.28
N LYS A 78 2.18 -4.88 13.89
CA LYS A 78 0.74 -5.13 14.03
C LYS A 78 -0.01 -4.36 12.96
N LEU A 79 -0.90 -5.05 12.26
CA LEU A 79 -1.70 -4.51 11.17
C LEU A 79 -3.18 -4.78 11.45
N THR A 80 -4.03 -3.80 11.17
CA THR A 80 -5.48 -3.98 11.17
C THR A 80 -6.07 -3.28 9.96
N GLN A 81 -7.07 -3.92 9.36
CA GLN A 81 -7.80 -3.38 8.23
C GLN A 81 -9.04 -2.62 8.68
N SER A 82 -9.35 -1.56 7.97
CA SER A 82 -10.65 -0.86 7.97
C SER A 82 -10.88 -0.27 6.58
N GLU A 83 -11.91 0.56 6.41
CA GLU A 83 -12.21 1.25 5.16
C GLU A 83 -11.78 2.72 5.24
N PHE A 84 -11.12 3.21 4.20
CA PHE A 84 -10.86 4.63 4.00
C PHE A 84 -12.08 5.28 3.34
N SER A 85 -12.58 6.36 3.92
CA SER A 85 -13.60 7.21 3.34
C SER A 85 -13.19 8.67 3.47
N GLN A 86 -13.31 9.43 2.39
CA GLN A 86 -12.99 10.86 2.39
C GLN A 86 -13.94 11.65 3.29
N ASP A 87 -15.22 11.28 3.28
CA ASP A 87 -16.27 11.95 4.04
C ASP A 87 -16.50 11.31 5.41
N ARG A 88 -15.75 10.25 5.76
CA ARG A 88 -15.90 9.47 7.00
C ARG A 88 -17.37 9.17 7.33
N THR A 89 -18.11 8.70 6.32
CA THR A 89 -19.53 8.41 6.48
C THR A 89 -19.74 7.42 7.62
N SER A 90 -20.81 7.60 8.37
CA SER A 90 -21.19 6.70 9.46
C SER A 90 -21.36 5.24 8.99
N GLU A 91 -21.71 5.02 7.73
CA GLU A 91 -21.83 3.69 7.11
C GLU A 91 -20.48 2.99 6.99
N ALA A 92 -19.47 3.65 6.44
CA ALA A 92 -18.11 3.10 6.32
C ALA A 92 -17.46 2.83 7.71
N ALA A 93 -17.85 3.58 8.73
CA ALA A 93 -17.37 3.37 10.10
C ALA A 93 -18.11 2.25 10.81
N ALA A 94 -19.42 2.06 10.56
CA ALA A 94 -20.26 1.09 11.24
C ALA A 94 -20.14 -0.33 10.66
N GLN A 95 -19.95 -0.46 9.35
CA GLN A 95 -19.83 -1.73 8.64
C GLN A 95 -18.73 -1.62 7.58
N PRO A 96 -17.45 -1.57 7.99
CA PRO A 96 -16.33 -1.47 7.05
C PRO A 96 -16.30 -2.70 6.15
N ARG A 97 -16.11 -2.47 4.86
CA ARG A 97 -15.89 -3.55 3.89
C ARG A 97 -14.60 -4.29 4.21
N HIS A 98 -14.56 -5.52 3.78
CA HIS A 98 -13.42 -6.41 4.02
C HIS A 98 -12.72 -6.74 2.70
N TRP A 99 -11.39 -6.72 2.72
CA TRP A 99 -10.53 -7.07 1.58
C TRP A 99 -9.41 -8.01 2.01
N HIS A 100 -9.00 -8.89 1.14
CA HIS A 100 -7.70 -9.54 1.22
C HIS A 100 -6.67 -8.60 0.59
N VAL A 101 -5.91 -7.89 1.42
CA VAL A 101 -5.02 -6.81 0.96
C VAL A 101 -3.59 -7.33 0.76
N PRO A 102 -3.07 -7.42 -0.48
CA PRO A 102 -1.67 -7.76 -0.71
C PRO A 102 -0.76 -6.64 -0.21
N LEU A 103 0.23 -7.00 0.59
CA LEU A 103 1.19 -6.10 1.19
C LEU A 103 2.61 -6.45 0.73
N LEU A 104 3.41 -5.42 0.48
CA LEU A 104 4.86 -5.49 0.38
C LEU A 104 5.46 -4.69 1.52
N VAL A 105 5.92 -5.37 2.57
CA VAL A 105 6.46 -4.72 3.78
C VAL A 105 7.98 -4.65 3.68
N GLU A 106 8.53 -3.45 3.86
CA GLU A 106 9.97 -3.17 3.93
C GLU A 106 10.34 -2.72 5.34
N VAL A 107 11.46 -3.21 5.88
CA VAL A 107 12.02 -2.81 7.19
C VAL A 107 13.49 -2.44 6.99
N GLY A 108 13.81 -1.15 6.95
CA GLY A 108 15.17 -0.69 6.63
C GLY A 108 15.72 -1.35 5.37
N ASP A 109 16.93 -1.92 5.45
CA ASP A 109 17.59 -2.60 4.34
C ASP A 109 17.29 -4.11 4.28
N ALA A 110 16.38 -4.61 5.11
CA ALA A 110 16.02 -6.03 5.10
C ALA A 110 15.27 -6.41 3.82
N LYS A 111 15.33 -7.71 3.47
CA LYS A 111 14.59 -8.22 2.31
C LYS A 111 13.09 -7.98 2.49
N PRO A 112 12.41 -7.38 1.49
CA PRO A 112 10.96 -7.14 1.55
C PRO A 112 10.17 -8.43 1.76
N VAL A 113 9.11 -8.34 2.57
CA VAL A 113 8.20 -9.46 2.86
C VAL A 113 6.87 -9.23 2.17
N ARG A 114 6.41 -10.23 1.40
CA ARG A 114 5.08 -10.26 0.79
C ARG A 114 4.13 -11.04 1.68
N THR A 115 2.94 -10.49 1.89
CA THR A 115 1.87 -11.16 2.65
C THR A 115 0.51 -10.64 2.20
N VAL A 116 -0.55 -11.29 2.64
CA VAL A 116 -1.93 -10.81 2.48
C VAL A 116 -2.47 -10.50 3.86
N LEU A 117 -3.02 -9.31 4.03
CA LEU A 117 -3.75 -8.94 5.24
C LEU A 117 -5.21 -9.30 5.08
N ASP A 118 -5.68 -10.19 5.96
CA ASP A 118 -7.06 -10.60 6.12
C ASP A 118 -7.52 -10.13 7.52
N GLY A 119 -8.20 -8.99 7.56
CA GLY A 119 -8.65 -8.35 8.79
C GLY A 119 -7.53 -7.81 9.67
N SER A 120 -6.78 -8.68 10.33
CA SER A 120 -5.66 -8.30 11.21
C SER A 120 -4.50 -9.29 11.16
N ALA A 121 -3.27 -8.78 11.38
CA ALA A 121 -2.07 -9.61 11.42
C ALA A 121 -1.04 -9.06 12.40
N SER A 122 -0.20 -9.96 12.92
CA SER A 122 1.00 -9.61 13.65
C SER A 122 2.19 -10.33 13.00
N LEU A 123 3.14 -9.55 12.47
CA LEU A 123 4.30 -10.05 11.75
C LEU A 123 5.56 -9.82 12.58
N THR A 124 6.43 -10.82 12.64
CA THR A 124 7.80 -10.65 13.17
C THR A 124 8.76 -10.56 11.99
N LEU A 125 9.43 -9.44 11.86
CA LEU A 125 10.27 -9.09 10.73
C LEU A 125 11.71 -8.82 11.19
N PRO A 126 12.73 -9.17 10.40
CA PRO A 126 14.11 -8.88 10.76
C PRO A 126 14.39 -7.37 10.67
N GLY A 127 15.29 -6.89 11.54
CA GLY A 127 15.72 -5.50 11.56
C GLY A 127 14.86 -4.57 12.41
N CYS A 128 15.38 -3.36 12.64
CA CYS A 128 14.76 -2.31 13.47
C CYS A 128 14.72 -0.96 12.75
N GLY A 129 14.77 -0.95 11.45
CA GLY A 129 14.71 0.25 10.62
C GLY A 129 13.32 0.87 10.51
N PRO A 130 13.18 1.92 9.70
CA PRO A 130 11.87 2.45 9.31
C PRO A 130 11.07 1.35 8.59
N VAL A 131 9.75 1.32 8.83
CA VAL A 131 8.87 0.30 8.25
C VAL A 131 7.95 0.95 7.24
N ILE A 132 7.95 0.45 6.00
CA ILE A 132 7.02 0.84 4.93
C ILE A 132 6.11 -0.36 4.66
N VAL A 133 4.80 -0.18 4.85
CA VAL A 133 3.80 -1.26 4.66
C VAL A 133 3.43 -1.43 3.19
N ASN A 134 3.46 -0.34 2.41
CA ASN A 134 3.20 -0.34 0.97
C ASN A 134 4.49 -0.03 0.19
N GLY A 135 5.49 -0.92 0.30
CA GLY A 135 6.77 -0.72 -0.39
C GLY A 135 6.60 -0.58 -1.91
N GLY A 136 7.24 0.45 -2.50
CA GLY A 136 7.12 0.76 -3.91
C GLY A 136 5.74 1.32 -4.33
N GLN A 137 4.84 1.57 -3.40
CA GLN A 137 3.47 2.10 -3.62
C GLN A 137 2.66 1.28 -4.64
N LEU A 138 2.84 -0.02 -4.63
CA LEU A 138 2.19 -0.94 -5.56
C LEU A 138 0.78 -1.35 -5.11
N GLY A 139 0.52 -1.32 -3.79
CA GLY A 139 -0.77 -1.68 -3.21
C GLY A 139 -1.84 -0.60 -3.41
N TYR A 140 -3.09 -1.04 -3.61
CA TYR A 140 -4.26 -0.17 -3.72
C TYR A 140 -4.97 -0.04 -2.37
N PHE A 141 -4.34 0.65 -1.43
CA PHE A 141 -4.85 0.95 -0.09
C PHE A 141 -4.17 2.19 0.47
N ARG A 142 -4.69 2.72 1.58
CA ARG A 142 -4.06 3.79 2.37
C ARG A 142 -3.43 3.18 3.62
N THR A 143 -2.30 3.76 4.07
CA THR A 143 -1.64 3.31 5.31
C THR A 143 -1.69 4.40 6.37
N LEU A 144 -2.34 4.09 7.49
CA LEU A 144 -2.33 4.94 8.69
C LEU A 144 -1.28 4.41 9.66
N TYR A 145 -0.15 5.06 9.70
CA TYR A 145 0.95 4.73 10.59
C TYR A 145 0.73 5.31 11.99
N SER A 146 1.18 4.60 13.03
CA SER A 146 1.24 5.18 14.37
C SER A 146 2.19 6.38 14.41
N PRO A 147 1.99 7.35 15.35
CA PRO A 147 2.85 8.54 15.45
C PRO A 147 4.35 8.21 15.57
N VAL A 148 4.68 7.16 16.32
CA VAL A 148 6.08 6.72 16.49
C VAL A 148 6.67 6.23 15.15
N MET A 149 5.89 5.51 14.34
CA MET A 149 6.33 5.07 13.01
C MET A 149 6.49 6.24 12.06
N LEU A 150 5.55 7.21 12.07
CA LEU A 150 5.64 8.41 11.23
C LEU A 150 6.88 9.23 11.54
N GLN A 151 7.23 9.39 12.81
CA GLN A 151 8.45 10.10 13.21
C GLN A 151 9.71 9.42 12.69
N LYS A 152 9.77 8.09 12.72
CA LYS A 152 10.88 7.32 12.14
C LYS A 152 10.95 7.47 10.61
N LEU A 153 9.80 7.44 9.95
CA LEU A 153 9.70 7.61 8.49
C LEU A 153 10.05 9.04 8.06
N GLN A 154 9.67 10.06 8.83
CA GLN A 154 10.08 11.44 8.63
C GLN A 154 11.61 11.58 8.69
N THR A 155 12.24 11.01 9.72
CA THR A 155 13.70 11.01 9.86
C THR A 155 14.39 10.27 8.71
N ALA A 156 13.79 9.18 8.22
CA ALA A 156 14.32 8.38 7.13
C ALA A 156 14.00 8.94 5.74
N MET A 157 13.17 9.97 5.62
CA MET A 157 12.67 10.50 4.35
C MET A 157 13.76 10.70 3.29
N PRO A 158 14.95 11.27 3.60
CA PRO A 158 16.00 11.45 2.60
C PRO A 158 16.57 10.16 2.01
N GLN A 159 16.45 9.04 2.70
CA GLN A 159 16.96 7.73 2.29
C GLN A 159 15.89 6.86 1.63
N LEU A 160 14.62 7.25 1.70
CA LEU A 160 13.53 6.48 1.09
C LEU A 160 13.59 6.58 -0.44
N LYS A 161 13.09 5.53 -1.11
CA LYS A 161 12.92 5.55 -2.55
C LYS A 161 11.98 6.70 -2.97
N PRO A 162 12.20 7.37 -4.10
CA PRO A 162 11.36 8.49 -4.54
C PRO A 162 9.86 8.19 -4.56
N ILE A 163 9.48 6.99 -4.97
CA ILE A 163 8.08 6.59 -5.01
C ILE A 163 7.48 6.45 -3.60
N ASP A 164 8.26 5.97 -2.63
CA ASP A 164 7.81 5.82 -1.25
C ASP A 164 7.73 7.17 -0.53
N GLN A 165 8.64 8.11 -0.84
CA GLN A 165 8.55 9.51 -0.40
C GLN A 165 7.20 10.12 -0.81
N LEU A 166 6.84 10.01 -2.09
CA LEU A 166 5.58 10.53 -2.64
C LEU A 166 4.35 9.84 -2.04
N GLY A 167 4.37 8.52 -1.97
CA GLY A 167 3.26 7.75 -1.44
C GLY A 167 2.99 8.08 0.03
N LEU A 168 4.05 8.16 0.84
CA LEU A 168 3.97 8.49 2.25
C LEU A 168 3.33 9.87 2.48
N VAL A 169 3.78 10.89 1.74
CA VAL A 169 3.21 12.24 1.84
C VAL A 169 1.75 12.27 1.37
N ARG A 170 1.45 11.68 0.21
CA ARG A 170 0.09 11.65 -0.35
C ARG A 170 -0.90 10.94 0.56
N ASP A 171 -0.51 9.80 1.14
CA ASP A 171 -1.36 9.08 2.08
C ASP A 171 -1.65 9.93 3.32
N ASN A 172 -0.61 10.53 3.91
CA ASN A 172 -0.77 11.32 5.12
C ASN A 172 -1.57 12.60 4.89
N LEU A 173 -1.42 13.29 3.76
CA LEU A 173 -2.27 14.44 3.39
C LEU A 173 -3.74 14.01 3.22
N ALA A 174 -4.00 12.91 2.51
CA ALA A 174 -5.36 12.41 2.31
C ALA A 174 -6.02 11.99 3.63
N LEU A 175 -5.25 11.31 4.51
CA LEU A 175 -5.72 10.88 5.84
C LEU A 175 -6.02 12.08 6.75
N SER A 176 -5.19 13.12 6.68
CA SER A 176 -5.40 14.35 7.43
C SER A 176 -6.62 15.13 6.91
N ALA A 177 -6.76 15.29 5.59
CA ALA A 177 -7.91 15.94 4.98
C ALA A 177 -9.23 15.22 5.31
N ALA A 178 -9.20 13.89 5.37
CA ALA A 178 -10.36 13.08 5.77
C ALA A 178 -10.53 12.95 7.31
N GLY A 179 -9.68 13.60 8.12
CA GLY A 179 -9.81 13.65 9.58
C GLY A 179 -9.44 12.34 10.31
N TYR A 180 -8.64 11.45 9.70
CA TYR A 180 -8.12 10.25 10.37
C TYR A 180 -6.96 10.56 11.31
N GLN A 181 -6.24 11.65 11.07
CA GLN A 181 -5.11 12.13 11.87
C GLN A 181 -5.00 13.65 11.78
N PRO A 182 -4.23 14.32 12.69
CA PRO A 182 -3.92 15.74 12.59
C PRO A 182 -3.14 16.07 11.29
N GLY A 183 -3.23 17.33 10.83
CA GLY A 183 -2.51 17.80 9.64
C GLY A 183 -1.00 17.94 9.83
N ALA A 184 -0.55 18.34 11.01
CA ALA A 184 0.86 18.66 11.26
C ALA A 184 1.85 17.55 10.84
N PRO A 185 1.66 16.26 11.17
CA PRO A 185 2.56 15.20 10.70
C PRO A 185 2.68 15.07 9.18
N ALA A 186 1.61 15.37 8.42
CA ALA A 186 1.64 15.34 6.96
C ALA A 186 2.52 16.48 6.40
N PHE A 187 2.45 17.66 7.00
CA PHE A 187 3.32 18.79 6.65
C PHE A 187 4.78 18.54 7.05
N ASP A 188 5.01 17.93 8.21
CA ASP A 188 6.35 17.55 8.64
C ASP A 188 7.00 16.55 7.67
N LEU A 189 6.24 15.58 7.16
CA LEU A 189 6.71 14.66 6.11
C LEU A 189 7.02 15.38 4.80
N LEU A 190 6.17 16.33 4.39
CA LEU A 190 6.39 17.13 3.19
C LEU A 190 7.64 18.01 3.32
N ALA A 191 7.85 18.62 4.48
CA ALA A 191 9.04 19.42 4.78
C ALA A 191 10.33 18.58 4.88
N ALA A 192 10.22 17.29 5.18
CA ALA A 192 11.35 16.38 5.25
C ALA A 192 11.85 15.89 3.88
N ILE A 193 11.15 16.19 2.79
CA ILE A 193 11.63 15.91 1.42
C ILE A 193 12.91 16.73 1.18
N PRO A 194 14.04 16.08 0.82
CA PRO A 194 15.29 16.80 0.65
C PRO A 194 15.25 17.75 -0.55
N ILE A 195 15.95 18.88 -0.46
CA ILE A 195 16.01 19.88 -1.53
C ILE A 195 16.57 19.35 -2.84
N ASN A 196 17.41 18.31 -2.76
CA ASN A 196 18.01 17.62 -3.90
C ASN A 196 17.26 16.31 -4.24
N ALA A 197 15.99 16.19 -3.84
CA ALA A 197 15.17 15.04 -4.17
C ALA A 197 15.04 14.85 -5.69
N ASN A 198 14.61 13.66 -6.09
CA ASN A 198 14.27 13.38 -7.49
C ASN A 198 13.34 14.50 -8.04
N PRO A 199 13.55 15.02 -9.26
CA PRO A 199 12.77 16.13 -9.80
C PRO A 199 11.26 15.93 -9.79
N VAL A 200 10.79 14.67 -9.97
CA VAL A 200 9.36 14.35 -9.88
C VAL A 200 8.86 14.52 -8.45
N VAL A 201 9.64 14.09 -7.46
CA VAL A 201 9.30 14.27 -6.04
C VAL A 201 9.26 15.75 -5.68
N ALA A 202 10.28 16.50 -6.07
CA ALA A 202 10.35 17.94 -5.83
C ALA A 202 9.18 18.69 -6.48
N GLY A 203 8.87 18.41 -7.74
CA GLY A 203 7.73 19.00 -8.44
C GLY A 203 6.38 18.70 -7.78
N CYS A 204 6.17 17.46 -7.34
CA CYS A 204 4.98 17.09 -6.59
C CYS A 204 4.92 17.80 -5.22
N ALA A 205 6.05 17.92 -4.52
CA ALA A 205 6.10 18.63 -3.23
C ALA A 205 5.71 20.11 -3.40
N VAL A 206 6.24 20.79 -4.40
CA VAL A 206 5.87 22.18 -4.72
C VAL A 206 4.38 22.30 -5.02
N SER A 207 3.82 21.39 -5.83
CA SER A 207 2.38 21.39 -6.16
C SER A 207 1.50 21.18 -4.92
N MET A 208 1.93 20.30 -4.00
CA MET A 208 1.22 20.07 -2.73
C MET A 208 1.26 21.31 -1.83
N TRP A 209 2.40 21.99 -1.74
CA TRP A 209 2.52 23.25 -0.99
C TRP A 209 1.64 24.35 -1.59
N SER A 210 1.63 24.50 -2.93
CA SER A 210 0.81 25.52 -3.60
C SER A 210 -0.68 25.29 -3.39
N GLY A 211 -1.15 24.04 -3.41
CA GLY A 211 -2.56 23.70 -3.19
C GLY A 211 -3.07 23.90 -1.76
N LEU A 212 -2.21 24.34 -0.83
CA LEU A 212 -2.61 24.73 0.52
C LEU A 212 -2.97 26.23 0.66
N TYR A 213 -2.69 27.03 -0.37
CA TYR A 213 -2.95 28.46 -0.41
C TYR A 213 -4.25 28.82 -1.16
N ASP A 214 -4.83 27.86 -1.86
CA ASP A 214 -6.11 27.98 -2.58
C ASP A 214 -7.28 27.47 -1.71
#